data_772b857828c452c4697e59c330413c29
#
_entry.id   772b857828c452c4697e59c330413c29
#
_cell.length_a   1.000
_cell.length_b   1.000
_cell.length_c   1.000
_cell.angle_alpha   90.00
_cell.angle_beta   90.00
_cell.angle_gamma   90.00
#
_symmetry.space_group_name_H-M   'P 1'
#
loop_
_entity.id
_entity.type
_entity.pdbx_description
1 polymer ?
#
loop_
_entity_poly.entity_id
_entity_poly.type
_entity_poly.pdbx_seq_one_letter_code
_entity_poly.pdbx_strand_id
1 'polypeptide(L)'
;MSDITKIFTKLGVIPILVLLFIVLSFVSPHFLQVSNIINILQQVSITTIIGVGMTFVILTGGIDLSVGSIVALSGLTMAVTHKYFSEMNLGSVNQVLLGIVAPIILSLVVAICMGAINGVMISVGKVPAFIMTFGMMNMARGGAYIISNSNTISVFPDVIRFLGNGKVMGIIPIPIIIAVVLVVIAAWVLDYTKFGRYVYSLGSNREALRLSGINVHKVEIAVYVICSIVCAIGALILIGK
;
A
#
# COMPACT_ATOMS: atom_id res chain seq x y z
N MET A 1 34.46 -23.42 3.63
CA MET A 1 33.07 -23.12 4.05
C MET A 1 32.26 -24.35 3.74
N SER A 2 31.60 -24.93 4.72
CA SER A 2 30.78 -26.15 4.53
C SER A 2 29.61 -25.85 3.59
N ASP A 3 29.12 -26.86 2.86
CA ASP A 3 27.99 -26.70 1.95
C ASP A 3 26.73 -26.17 2.65
N ILE A 4 26.61 -26.42 3.95
CA ILE A 4 25.58 -25.90 4.85
C ILE A 4 25.64 -24.36 4.90
N THR A 5 26.82 -23.76 5.06
CA THR A 5 26.97 -22.28 5.10
C THR A 5 26.57 -21.62 3.77
N LYS A 6 26.85 -22.29 2.64
CA LYS A 6 26.43 -21.81 1.30
C LYS A 6 24.92 -21.87 1.10
N ILE A 7 24.26 -22.89 1.67
CA ILE A 7 22.79 -23.01 1.62
C ILE A 7 22.15 -21.92 2.49
N PHE A 8 22.65 -21.70 3.70
CA PHE A 8 22.14 -20.65 4.59
C PHE A 8 22.32 -19.25 4.02
N THR A 9 23.45 -18.96 3.37
CA THR A 9 23.66 -17.66 2.70
C THR A 9 22.77 -17.45 1.49
N LYS A 10 22.41 -18.51 0.75
CA LYS A 10 21.47 -18.45 -0.38
C LYS A 10 20.01 -18.28 0.05
N LEU A 11 19.62 -18.90 1.16
CA LEU A 11 18.25 -18.86 1.69
C LEU A 11 17.95 -17.56 2.48
N GLY A 12 18.97 -16.78 2.83
CA GLY A 12 18.81 -15.49 3.52
C GLY A 12 18.02 -15.59 4.83
N VAL A 13 16.87 -14.91 4.91
CA VAL A 13 16.03 -14.83 6.12
C VAL A 13 15.12 -16.06 6.31
N ILE A 14 14.90 -16.88 5.27
CA ILE A 14 13.95 -17.99 5.30
C ILE A 14 14.22 -19.00 6.43
N PRO A 15 15.46 -19.46 6.67
CA PRO A 15 15.74 -20.40 7.76
C PRO A 15 15.40 -19.85 9.14
N ILE A 16 15.64 -18.55 9.36
CA ILE A 16 15.33 -17.88 10.64
C ILE A 16 13.81 -17.83 10.82
N LEU A 17 13.07 -17.53 9.77
CA LEU A 17 11.61 -17.48 9.79
C LEU A 17 11.01 -18.87 10.06
N VAL A 18 11.54 -19.92 9.41
CA VAL A 18 11.11 -21.30 9.64
C VAL A 18 11.42 -21.73 11.07
N LEU A 19 12.61 -21.41 11.59
CA LEU A 19 12.98 -21.71 12.97
C LEU A 19 12.02 -21.02 13.95
N LEU A 20 11.75 -19.73 13.75
CA LEU A 20 10.81 -18.95 14.55
C LEU A 20 9.40 -19.58 14.54
N PHE A 21 8.92 -19.97 13.36
CA PHE A 21 7.64 -20.64 13.21
C PHE A 21 7.57 -21.95 13.97
N ILE A 22 8.62 -22.77 13.89
CA ILE A 22 8.75 -24.05 14.64
C ILE A 22 8.74 -23.76 16.15
N VAL A 23 9.58 -22.84 16.64
CA VAL A 23 9.64 -22.49 18.06
C VAL A 23 8.29 -22.03 18.58
N LEU A 24 7.62 -21.12 17.87
CA LEU A 24 6.30 -20.61 18.27
C LEU A 24 5.22 -21.70 18.26
N SER A 25 5.33 -22.69 17.37
CA SER A 25 4.40 -23.82 17.31
C SER A 25 4.48 -24.73 18.56
N PHE A 26 5.66 -24.81 19.20
CA PHE A 26 5.82 -25.55 20.44
C PHE A 26 5.56 -24.73 21.70
N VAL A 27 5.87 -23.43 21.67
CA VAL A 27 5.74 -22.55 22.85
C VAL A 27 4.30 -22.08 23.05
N SER A 28 3.53 -21.87 21.98
CA SER A 28 2.17 -21.36 22.10
C SER A 28 1.12 -22.36 21.59
N PRO A 29 0.23 -22.86 22.46
CA PRO A 29 -0.81 -23.82 22.05
C PRO A 29 -1.84 -23.22 21.08
N HIS A 30 -1.92 -21.89 20.99
CA HIS A 30 -2.82 -21.19 20.09
C HIS A 30 -2.19 -20.82 18.75
N PHE A 31 -0.87 -20.99 18.59
CA PHE A 31 -0.15 -20.51 17.41
C PHE A 31 -0.65 -21.14 16.10
N LEU A 32 -0.86 -22.46 16.09
CA LEU A 32 -1.31 -23.22 14.92
C LEU A 32 -2.84 -23.27 14.77
N GLN A 33 -3.60 -22.58 15.64
CA GLN A 33 -5.04 -22.52 15.45
C GLN A 33 -5.39 -21.81 14.15
N VAL A 34 -6.40 -22.31 13.44
CA VAL A 34 -6.84 -21.76 12.15
C VAL A 34 -7.19 -20.27 12.27
N SER A 35 -7.81 -19.86 13.37
CA SER A 35 -8.12 -18.45 13.66
C SER A 35 -6.87 -17.58 13.70
N ASN A 36 -5.79 -18.04 14.34
CA ASN A 36 -4.54 -17.31 14.42
C ASN A 36 -3.84 -17.23 13.06
N ILE A 37 -3.81 -18.32 12.32
CA ILE A 37 -3.24 -18.33 10.95
C ILE A 37 -3.99 -17.36 10.03
N ILE A 38 -5.32 -17.34 10.09
CA ILE A 38 -6.14 -16.39 9.34
C ILE A 38 -5.81 -14.95 9.75
N ASN A 39 -5.65 -14.66 11.05
CA ASN A 39 -5.28 -13.33 11.52
C ASN A 39 -3.89 -12.90 11.03
N ILE A 40 -2.91 -13.81 11.05
CA ILE A 40 -1.57 -13.55 10.51
C ILE A 40 -1.65 -13.24 9.01
N LEU A 41 -2.35 -14.06 8.24
CA LEU A 41 -2.51 -13.85 6.79
C LEU A 41 -3.21 -12.52 6.49
N GLN A 42 -4.21 -12.13 7.29
CA GLN A 42 -4.89 -10.86 7.15
C GLN A 42 -3.99 -9.65 7.46
N GLN A 43 -3.09 -9.76 8.45
CA GLN A 43 -2.10 -8.71 8.74
C GLN A 43 -1.04 -8.62 7.62
N VAL A 44 -0.52 -9.76 7.21
CA VAL A 44 0.46 -9.85 6.12
C VAL A 44 -0.11 -9.31 4.81
N SER A 45 -1.41 -9.53 4.52
CA SER A 45 -2.01 -9.03 3.28
C SER A 45 -1.97 -7.50 3.17
N ILE A 46 -2.21 -6.76 4.26
CA ILE A 46 -2.12 -5.29 4.26
C ILE A 46 -0.68 -4.85 3.95
N THR A 47 0.30 -5.46 4.62
CA THR A 47 1.73 -5.18 4.36
C THR A 47 2.12 -5.55 2.94
N THR A 48 1.61 -6.66 2.41
CA THR A 48 1.84 -7.09 1.02
C THR A 48 1.28 -6.09 0.02
N ILE A 49 0.07 -5.58 0.24
CA ILE A 49 -0.53 -4.56 -0.61
C ILE A 49 0.38 -3.35 -0.70
N ILE A 50 0.82 -2.80 0.43
CA ILE A 50 1.75 -1.65 0.45
C ILE A 50 3.08 -2.02 -0.22
N GLY A 51 3.60 -3.23 0.05
CA GLY A 51 4.82 -3.77 -0.53
C GLY A 51 4.78 -3.86 -2.05
N VAL A 52 3.63 -4.13 -2.65
CA VAL A 52 3.44 -4.10 -4.12
C VAL A 52 3.78 -2.70 -4.67
N GLY A 53 3.25 -1.64 -4.07
CA GLY A 53 3.58 -0.27 -4.48
C GLY A 53 5.06 0.06 -4.31
N MET A 54 5.63 -0.32 -3.15
CA MET A 54 7.05 -0.14 -2.85
C MET A 54 7.96 -0.88 -3.81
N THR A 55 7.56 -2.03 -4.34
CA THR A 55 8.34 -2.79 -5.32
C THR A 55 8.64 -1.95 -6.56
N PHE A 56 7.65 -1.23 -7.10
CA PHE A 56 7.87 -0.33 -8.24
C PHE A 56 8.88 0.77 -7.92
N VAL A 57 8.78 1.37 -6.73
CA VAL A 57 9.72 2.44 -6.29
C VAL A 57 11.14 1.89 -6.14
N ILE A 58 11.30 0.73 -5.47
CA ILE A 58 12.61 0.11 -5.25
C ILE A 58 13.27 -0.30 -6.56
N LEU A 59 12.49 -0.83 -7.52
CA LEU A 59 12.99 -1.21 -8.83
C LEU A 59 13.56 -0.02 -9.62
N THR A 60 13.10 1.20 -9.37
CA THR A 60 13.68 2.42 -9.97
C THR A 60 14.87 2.98 -9.20
N GLY A 61 15.32 2.32 -8.13
CA GLY A 61 16.37 2.80 -7.23
C GLY A 61 15.89 3.87 -6.24
N GLY A 62 14.57 4.10 -6.14
CA GLY A 62 13.96 5.04 -5.20
C GLY A 62 13.70 4.45 -3.82
N ILE A 63 13.38 5.33 -2.88
CA ILE A 63 12.90 5.00 -1.53
C ILE A 63 11.69 5.87 -1.25
N ASP A 64 10.62 5.28 -0.71
CA ASP A 64 9.45 6.05 -0.28
C ASP A 64 9.14 5.80 1.20
N LEU A 65 9.52 6.75 2.04
CA LEU A 65 9.24 6.72 3.48
C LEU A 65 7.82 7.19 3.83
N SER A 66 7.12 7.77 2.86
CA SER A 66 5.81 8.39 3.09
C SER A 66 4.64 7.41 3.04
N VAL A 67 4.84 6.16 2.58
CA VAL A 67 3.78 5.16 2.35
C VAL A 67 2.84 5.00 3.55
N GLY A 68 3.37 4.85 4.76
CA GLY A 68 2.55 4.69 5.97
C GLY A 68 1.74 5.94 6.32
N SER A 69 2.30 7.13 6.09
CA SER A 69 1.59 8.40 6.33
C SER A 69 0.56 8.69 5.24
N ILE A 70 0.82 8.24 3.99
CA ILE A 70 -0.16 8.30 2.90
C ILE A 70 -1.35 7.38 3.23
N VAL A 71 -1.11 6.16 3.70
CA VAL A 71 -2.16 5.26 4.19
C VAL A 71 -3.00 5.94 5.28
N ALA A 72 -2.36 6.55 6.28
CA ALA A 72 -3.05 7.21 7.38
C ALA A 72 -3.90 8.41 6.90
N LEU A 73 -3.31 9.31 6.10
CA LEU A 73 -4.03 10.50 5.63
C LEU A 73 -5.17 10.13 4.66
N SER A 74 -4.94 9.20 3.73
CA SER A 74 -5.97 8.71 2.80
C SER A 74 -7.12 8.08 3.57
N GLY A 75 -6.81 7.25 4.55
CA GLY A 75 -7.80 6.61 5.40
C GLY A 75 -8.61 7.61 6.23
N LEU A 76 -7.95 8.57 6.87
CA LEU A 76 -8.63 9.61 7.64
C LEU A 76 -9.46 10.53 6.75
N THR A 77 -8.99 10.88 5.56
CA THR A 77 -9.78 11.65 4.58
C THR A 77 -11.08 10.92 4.27
N MET A 78 -11.02 9.61 4.01
CA MET A 78 -12.20 8.82 3.76
C MET A 78 -13.13 8.79 4.99
N ALA A 79 -12.59 8.56 6.18
CA ALA A 79 -13.36 8.48 7.42
C ALA A 79 -14.10 9.78 7.74
N VAL A 80 -13.39 10.92 7.66
CA VAL A 80 -13.99 12.25 7.93
C VAL A 80 -15.05 12.59 6.90
N THR A 81 -14.77 12.35 5.62
CA THR A 81 -15.72 12.63 4.53
C THR A 81 -16.95 11.74 4.65
N HIS A 82 -16.77 10.45 4.99
CA HIS A 82 -17.89 9.56 5.25
C HIS A 82 -18.76 10.05 6.41
N LYS A 83 -18.14 10.39 7.55
CA LYS A 83 -18.84 10.92 8.72
C LYS A 83 -19.64 12.17 8.35
N TYR A 84 -19.04 13.13 7.65
CA TYR A 84 -19.69 14.36 7.23
C TYR A 84 -20.97 14.10 6.39
N PHE A 85 -20.89 13.23 5.39
CA PHE A 85 -22.06 12.92 4.57
C PHE A 85 -23.08 11.98 5.24
N SER A 86 -22.66 11.16 6.18
CA SER A 86 -23.57 10.29 6.94
C SER A 86 -24.47 11.08 7.91
N GLU A 87 -23.98 12.20 8.40
CA GLU A 87 -24.75 13.13 9.27
C GLU A 87 -25.77 13.97 8.48
N MET A 88 -25.60 14.08 7.15
CA MET A 88 -26.53 14.75 6.25
C MET A 88 -27.67 13.81 5.86
N ASN A 89 -28.80 13.83 6.41
CA ASN A 89 -29.98 12.99 6.15
C ASN A 89 -30.36 12.94 4.65
N LEU A 90 -29.46 12.35 3.84
CA LEU A 90 -29.54 12.25 2.38
C LEU A 90 -30.43 11.06 2.03
N GLY A 91 -31.31 11.22 1.02
CA GLY A 91 -32.10 10.09 0.52
C GLY A 91 -31.20 8.92 0.07
N SER A 92 -31.73 7.70 0.04
CA SER A 92 -30.99 6.43 -0.09
C SER A 92 -29.94 6.41 -1.23
N VAL A 93 -30.26 6.93 -2.41
CA VAL A 93 -29.30 6.97 -3.55
C VAL A 93 -28.17 7.95 -3.29
N ASN A 94 -28.46 9.14 -2.76
CA ASN A 94 -27.44 10.14 -2.44
C ASN A 94 -26.57 9.68 -1.28
N GLN A 95 -27.11 8.90 -0.33
CA GLN A 95 -26.36 8.37 0.78
C GLN A 95 -25.33 7.33 0.35
N VAL A 96 -25.61 6.50 -0.66
CA VAL A 96 -24.61 5.59 -1.28
C VAL A 96 -23.57 6.40 -2.04
N LEU A 97 -23.99 7.34 -2.89
CA LEU A 97 -23.06 8.09 -3.75
C LEU A 97 -22.15 9.00 -2.93
N LEU A 98 -22.71 9.82 -2.05
CA LEU A 98 -21.95 10.78 -1.26
C LEU A 98 -21.37 10.18 0.03
N GLY A 99 -22.07 9.22 0.64
CA GLY A 99 -21.62 8.59 1.88
C GLY A 99 -20.59 7.47 1.71
N ILE A 100 -20.50 6.84 0.55
CA ILE A 100 -19.58 5.72 0.30
C ILE A 100 -18.61 6.03 -0.84
N VAL A 101 -19.15 6.36 -2.03
CA VAL A 101 -18.31 6.49 -3.25
C VAL A 101 -17.44 7.76 -3.19
N ALA A 102 -18.01 8.89 -2.81
CA ALA A 102 -17.26 10.15 -2.76
C ALA A 102 -16.09 10.11 -1.73
N PRO A 103 -16.23 9.57 -0.52
CA PRO A 103 -15.11 9.37 0.41
C PRO A 103 -13.97 8.52 -0.17
N ILE A 104 -14.30 7.43 -0.88
CA ILE A 104 -13.30 6.56 -1.54
C ILE A 104 -12.57 7.33 -2.64
N ILE A 105 -13.30 8.05 -3.50
CA ILE A 105 -12.69 8.85 -4.57
C ILE A 105 -11.80 9.94 -3.98
N LEU A 106 -12.25 10.65 -2.96
CA LEU A 106 -11.47 11.72 -2.34
C LEU A 106 -10.19 11.18 -1.68
N SER A 107 -10.27 10.04 -1.02
CA SER A 107 -9.11 9.34 -0.47
C SER A 107 -8.08 8.99 -1.56
N LEU A 108 -8.55 8.47 -2.70
CA LEU A 108 -7.69 8.17 -3.86
C LEU A 108 -7.07 9.44 -4.46
N VAL A 109 -7.85 10.51 -4.60
CA VAL A 109 -7.35 11.80 -5.12
C VAL A 109 -6.25 12.35 -4.22
N VAL A 110 -6.44 12.34 -2.91
CA VAL A 110 -5.41 12.79 -1.95
C VAL A 110 -4.14 11.94 -2.08
N ALA A 111 -4.26 10.62 -2.18
CA ALA A 111 -3.11 9.74 -2.37
C ALA A 111 -2.40 10.03 -3.70
N ILE A 112 -3.13 10.15 -4.81
CA ILE A 112 -2.58 10.46 -6.13
C ILE A 112 -1.84 11.80 -6.11
N CYS A 113 -2.42 12.83 -5.48
CA CYS A 113 -1.77 14.14 -5.34
C CYS A 113 -0.44 14.03 -4.58
N MET A 114 -0.41 13.30 -3.45
CA MET A 114 0.83 13.12 -2.68
C MET A 114 1.88 12.34 -3.48
N GLY A 115 1.49 11.26 -4.18
CA GLY A 115 2.38 10.50 -5.04
C GLY A 115 2.90 11.32 -6.22
N ALA A 116 2.04 12.14 -6.84
CA ALA A 116 2.42 13.04 -7.92
C ALA A 116 3.40 14.12 -7.44
N ILE A 117 3.19 14.72 -6.28
CA ILE A 117 4.11 15.67 -5.68
C ILE A 117 5.46 15.02 -5.42
N ASN A 118 5.51 13.84 -4.78
CA ASN A 118 6.74 13.08 -4.58
C ASN A 118 7.44 12.84 -5.93
N GLY A 119 6.72 12.27 -6.90
CA GLY A 119 7.28 11.93 -8.21
C GLY A 119 7.81 13.14 -8.99
N VAL A 120 7.10 14.26 -8.98
CA VAL A 120 7.53 15.50 -9.66
C VAL A 120 8.76 16.10 -8.97
N MET A 121 8.75 16.23 -7.65
CA MET A 121 9.88 16.81 -6.91
C MET A 121 11.15 15.96 -7.02
N ILE A 122 11.01 14.63 -7.04
CA ILE A 122 12.15 13.72 -7.21
C ILE A 122 12.63 13.75 -8.65
N SER A 123 11.74 13.62 -9.61
CA SER A 123 12.08 13.44 -11.00
C SER A 123 12.52 14.74 -11.70
N VAL A 124 11.73 15.80 -11.56
CA VAL A 124 11.94 17.10 -12.19
C VAL A 124 12.71 18.04 -11.28
N GLY A 125 12.33 18.11 -10.01
CA GLY A 125 12.98 18.94 -8.98
C GLY A 125 14.35 18.42 -8.56
N LYS A 126 14.72 17.18 -8.94
CA LYS A 126 15.99 16.52 -8.58
C LYS A 126 16.25 16.45 -7.08
N VAL A 127 15.18 16.49 -6.29
CA VAL A 127 15.29 16.30 -4.83
C VAL A 127 15.57 14.83 -4.56
N PRO A 128 16.55 14.49 -3.70
CA PRO A 128 16.79 13.09 -3.32
C PRO A 128 15.52 12.45 -2.77
N ALA A 129 15.20 11.23 -3.23
CA ALA A 129 13.96 10.52 -2.89
C ALA A 129 13.75 10.41 -1.38
N PHE A 130 14.82 10.09 -0.63
CA PHE A 130 14.77 10.01 0.83
C PHE A 130 14.31 11.33 1.47
N ILE A 131 14.88 12.48 1.04
CA ILE A 131 14.55 13.80 1.61
C ILE A 131 13.10 14.17 1.28
N MET A 132 12.69 13.98 0.01
CA MET A 132 11.34 14.33 -0.41
C MET A 132 10.28 13.49 0.29
N THR A 133 10.47 12.18 0.32
CA THR A 133 9.49 11.26 0.92
C THR A 133 9.46 11.35 2.45
N PHE A 134 10.59 11.68 3.10
CA PHE A 134 10.62 12.01 4.52
C PHE A 134 9.84 13.30 4.82
N GLY A 135 10.02 14.33 4.00
CA GLY A 135 9.21 15.57 4.08
C GLY A 135 7.72 15.29 3.91
N MET A 136 7.36 14.51 2.88
CA MET A 136 5.97 14.10 2.62
C MET A 136 5.39 13.26 3.77
N MET A 137 6.18 12.38 4.36
CA MET A 137 5.77 11.60 5.54
C MET A 137 5.29 12.51 6.67
N ASN A 138 6.06 13.56 6.99
CA ASN A 138 5.72 14.49 8.05
C ASN A 138 4.53 15.38 7.68
N MET A 139 4.46 15.84 6.42
CA MET A 139 3.32 16.63 5.91
C MET A 139 2.02 15.82 5.95
N ALA A 140 2.04 14.59 5.46
CA ALA A 140 0.87 13.72 5.47
C ALA A 140 0.44 13.35 6.90
N ARG A 141 1.39 13.09 7.80
CA ARG A 141 1.10 12.83 9.21
C ARG A 141 0.51 14.05 9.91
N GLY A 142 1.09 15.23 9.70
CA GLY A 142 0.55 16.50 10.22
C GLY A 142 -0.86 16.77 9.69
N GLY A 143 -1.08 16.58 8.39
CA GLY A 143 -2.40 16.69 7.77
C GLY A 143 -3.42 15.73 8.38
N ALA A 144 -3.02 14.48 8.65
CA ALA A 144 -3.87 13.50 9.31
C ALA A 144 -4.31 13.98 10.72
N TYR A 145 -3.40 14.51 11.53
CA TYR A 145 -3.73 15.05 12.85
C TYR A 145 -4.67 16.26 12.77
N ILE A 146 -4.45 17.17 11.84
CA ILE A 146 -5.30 18.35 11.64
C ILE A 146 -6.71 17.93 11.25
N ILE A 147 -6.86 17.04 10.26
CA ILE A 147 -8.16 16.62 9.73
C ILE A 147 -8.97 15.84 10.79
N SER A 148 -8.31 15.01 11.61
CA SER A 148 -8.98 14.22 12.64
C SER A 148 -9.21 14.98 13.96
N ASN A 149 -8.65 16.18 14.11
CA ASN A 149 -8.56 16.86 15.41
C ASN A 149 -7.98 15.95 16.51
N SER A 150 -7.07 15.04 16.12
CA SER A 150 -6.49 13.99 16.98
C SER A 150 -7.53 13.00 17.56
N ASN A 151 -8.74 12.95 17.01
CA ASN A 151 -9.78 12.04 17.46
C ASN A 151 -9.79 10.74 16.63
N THR A 152 -10.17 9.65 17.28
CA THR A 152 -10.39 8.38 16.60
C THR A 152 -11.78 8.39 15.93
N ILE A 153 -11.83 8.00 14.65
CA ILE A 153 -13.06 7.84 13.88
C ILE A 153 -13.27 6.36 13.64
N SER A 154 -14.37 5.79 14.18
CA SER A 154 -14.64 4.35 14.18
C SER A 154 -15.96 3.96 13.49
N VAL A 155 -16.69 4.92 12.93
CA VAL A 155 -17.98 4.64 12.27
C VAL A 155 -17.76 4.53 10.77
N PHE A 156 -17.92 3.32 10.24
CA PHE A 156 -17.77 3.03 8.80
C PHE A 156 -18.97 2.23 8.30
N PRO A 157 -19.37 2.44 7.01
CA PRO A 157 -20.44 1.66 6.40
C PRO A 157 -20.05 0.18 6.28
N ASP A 158 -21.07 -0.68 6.32
CA ASP A 158 -20.88 -2.14 6.26
C ASP A 158 -20.08 -2.60 5.03
N VAL A 159 -20.20 -1.90 3.92
CA VAL A 159 -19.43 -2.17 2.70
C VAL A 159 -17.91 -2.06 2.95
N ILE A 160 -17.47 -1.03 3.67
CA ILE A 160 -16.05 -0.82 4.00
C ILE A 160 -15.59 -1.84 5.05
N ARG A 161 -16.43 -2.10 6.06
CA ARG A 161 -16.16 -3.18 7.03
C ARG A 161 -16.05 -4.54 6.36
N PHE A 162 -16.86 -4.80 5.34
CA PHE A 162 -16.78 -6.03 4.55
C PHE A 162 -15.46 -6.15 3.79
N LEU A 163 -14.91 -5.05 3.26
CA LEU A 163 -13.59 -5.07 2.61
C LEU A 163 -12.45 -5.38 3.58
N GLY A 164 -12.52 -4.91 4.82
CA GLY A 164 -11.48 -5.14 5.84
C GLY A 164 -11.61 -6.46 6.59
N ASN A 165 -12.84 -6.86 6.95
CA ASN A 165 -13.13 -8.03 7.81
C ASN A 165 -13.99 -9.10 7.15
N GLY A 166 -14.55 -8.86 5.96
CA GLY A 166 -15.39 -9.82 5.27
C GLY A 166 -14.62 -11.08 4.89
N LYS A 167 -15.38 -12.19 4.76
CA LYS A 167 -14.83 -13.48 4.36
C LYS A 167 -15.64 -14.05 3.20
N VAL A 168 -14.95 -14.55 2.19
CA VAL A 168 -15.54 -15.31 1.11
C VAL A 168 -15.70 -16.75 1.58
N MET A 169 -16.89 -17.34 1.34
CA MET A 169 -17.29 -18.68 1.81
C MET A 169 -17.09 -18.88 3.33
N GLY A 170 -17.09 -17.81 4.12
CA GLY A 170 -16.90 -17.86 5.57
C GLY A 170 -15.47 -18.17 6.04
N ILE A 171 -14.52 -18.40 5.13
CA ILE A 171 -13.16 -18.90 5.43
C ILE A 171 -12.10 -17.87 5.03
N ILE A 172 -12.09 -17.41 3.78
CA ILE A 172 -10.99 -16.61 3.22
C ILE A 172 -11.26 -15.12 3.41
N PRO A 173 -10.46 -14.39 4.20
CA PRO A 173 -10.59 -12.94 4.32
C PRO A 173 -10.38 -12.21 2.99
N ILE A 174 -11.24 -11.23 2.72
CA ILE A 174 -11.17 -10.39 1.52
C ILE A 174 -9.81 -9.69 1.35
N PRO A 175 -9.15 -9.16 2.40
CA PRO A 175 -7.83 -8.58 2.27
C PRO A 175 -6.79 -9.48 1.61
N ILE A 176 -6.86 -10.80 1.86
CA ILE A 176 -5.93 -11.77 1.26
C ILE A 176 -6.17 -11.85 -0.26
N ILE A 177 -7.44 -11.89 -0.67
CA ILE A 177 -7.81 -11.96 -2.09
C ILE A 177 -7.33 -10.70 -2.81
N ILE A 178 -7.56 -9.52 -2.22
CA ILE A 178 -7.12 -8.25 -2.79
C ILE A 178 -5.58 -8.21 -2.90
N ALA A 179 -4.86 -8.67 -1.87
CA ALA A 179 -3.40 -8.73 -1.89
C ALA A 179 -2.90 -9.64 -3.03
N VAL A 180 -3.45 -10.83 -3.17
CA VAL A 180 -3.09 -11.77 -4.25
C VAL A 180 -3.38 -11.18 -5.62
N VAL A 181 -4.55 -10.58 -5.81
CA VAL A 181 -4.93 -9.95 -7.09
C VAL A 181 -3.95 -8.81 -7.43
N LEU A 182 -3.61 -7.96 -6.46
CA LEU A 182 -2.65 -6.87 -6.68
C LEU A 182 -1.24 -7.39 -6.99
N VAL A 183 -0.78 -8.44 -6.33
CA VAL A 183 0.52 -9.09 -6.63
C VAL A 183 0.51 -9.64 -8.06
N VAL A 184 -0.54 -10.34 -8.47
CA VAL A 184 -0.66 -10.89 -9.83
C VAL A 184 -0.69 -9.78 -10.88
N ILE A 185 -1.46 -8.72 -10.66
CA ILE A 185 -1.51 -7.55 -11.55
C ILE A 185 -0.14 -6.89 -11.65
N ALA A 186 0.54 -6.68 -10.51
CA ALA A 186 1.86 -6.05 -10.48
C ALA A 186 2.91 -6.91 -11.21
N ALA A 187 2.93 -8.20 -10.98
CA ALA A 187 3.79 -9.13 -11.68
C ALA A 187 3.54 -9.09 -13.19
N TRP A 188 2.27 -9.15 -13.59
CA TRP A 188 1.89 -9.04 -15.00
C TRP A 188 2.34 -7.70 -15.63
N VAL A 189 2.14 -6.58 -14.92
CA VAL A 189 2.57 -5.26 -15.38
C VAL A 189 4.09 -5.21 -15.54
N LEU A 190 4.84 -5.72 -14.55
CA LEU A 190 6.31 -5.69 -14.56
C LEU A 190 6.89 -6.58 -15.66
N ASP A 191 6.38 -7.79 -15.84
CA ASP A 191 6.99 -8.78 -16.72
C ASP A 191 6.50 -8.66 -18.18
N TYR A 192 5.25 -8.27 -18.39
CA TYR A 192 4.64 -8.35 -19.73
C TYR A 192 4.32 -7.00 -20.37
N THR A 193 4.44 -5.85 -19.66
CA THR A 193 4.12 -4.55 -20.25
C THR A 193 5.36 -3.72 -20.64
N LYS A 194 5.14 -2.73 -21.52
CA LYS A 194 6.18 -1.73 -21.84
C LYS A 194 6.56 -0.91 -20.61
N PHE A 195 5.58 -0.61 -19.75
CA PHE A 195 5.83 0.15 -18.54
C PHE A 195 6.76 -0.59 -17.57
N GLY A 196 6.57 -1.88 -17.36
CA GLY A 196 7.47 -2.70 -16.54
C GLY A 196 8.90 -2.69 -17.06
N ARG A 197 9.08 -2.84 -18.38
CA ARG A 197 10.42 -2.71 -18.99
C ARG A 197 11.06 -1.35 -18.74
N TYR A 198 10.28 -0.26 -18.77
CA TYR A 198 10.81 1.08 -18.48
C TYR A 198 11.18 1.23 -16.99
N VAL A 199 10.43 0.63 -16.09
CA VAL A 199 10.73 0.60 -14.63
C VAL A 199 12.07 -0.09 -14.38
N TYR A 200 12.28 -1.29 -14.92
CA TYR A 200 13.56 -2.00 -14.79
C TYR A 200 14.72 -1.23 -15.45
N SER A 201 14.51 -0.69 -16.64
CA SER A 201 15.53 0.08 -17.35
C SER A 201 15.89 1.37 -16.62
N LEU A 202 14.91 2.04 -15.99
CA LEU A 202 15.11 3.25 -15.21
C LEU A 202 16.05 2.99 -14.01
N GLY A 203 15.84 1.88 -13.30
CA GLY A 203 16.69 1.50 -12.17
C GLY A 203 18.07 1.01 -12.57
N SER A 204 18.19 0.38 -13.75
CA SER A 204 19.47 -0.13 -14.26
C SER A 204 20.33 0.99 -14.86
N ASN A 205 19.79 1.77 -15.80
CA ASN A 205 20.51 2.88 -16.44
C ASN A 205 19.54 3.96 -16.96
N ARG A 206 19.37 5.00 -16.15
CA ARG A 206 18.49 6.15 -16.43
C ARG A 206 18.85 6.86 -17.74
N GLU A 207 20.16 7.01 -18.01
CA GLU A 207 20.63 7.74 -19.19
C GLU A 207 20.40 6.94 -20.47
N ALA A 208 20.63 5.64 -20.46
CA ALA A 208 20.32 4.77 -21.59
C ALA A 208 18.83 4.79 -21.95
N LEU A 209 17.94 4.78 -20.93
CA LEU A 209 16.51 4.90 -21.15
C LEU A 209 16.14 6.25 -21.77
N ARG A 210 16.75 7.34 -21.31
CA ARG A 210 16.55 8.69 -21.87
C ARG A 210 16.99 8.78 -23.33
N LEU A 211 18.16 8.23 -23.65
CA LEU A 211 18.70 8.21 -25.01
C LEU A 211 17.85 7.35 -25.97
N SER A 212 17.11 6.37 -25.45
CA SER A 212 16.13 5.59 -26.22
C SER A 212 14.83 6.36 -26.53
N GLY A 213 14.76 7.67 -26.22
CA GLY A 213 13.62 8.53 -26.50
C GLY A 213 12.46 8.40 -25.49
N ILE A 214 12.64 7.67 -24.39
CA ILE A 214 11.62 7.50 -23.37
C ILE A 214 11.67 8.66 -22.37
N ASN A 215 10.49 9.22 -22.07
CA ASN A 215 10.37 10.27 -21.05
C ASN A 215 10.51 9.67 -19.64
N VAL A 216 11.72 9.71 -19.10
CA VAL A 216 12.10 9.18 -17.79
C VAL A 216 11.28 9.82 -16.68
N HIS A 217 10.98 11.12 -16.78
CA HIS A 217 10.20 11.83 -15.77
C HIS A 217 8.79 11.25 -15.62
N LYS A 218 8.12 10.95 -16.74
CA LYS A 218 6.78 10.35 -16.72
C LYS A 218 6.78 8.97 -16.06
N VAL A 219 7.80 8.16 -16.35
CA VAL A 219 7.93 6.82 -15.75
C VAL A 219 8.12 6.92 -14.24
N GLU A 220 9.03 7.79 -13.80
CA GLU A 220 9.33 7.98 -12.38
C GLU A 220 8.13 8.53 -11.60
N ILE A 221 7.45 9.57 -12.13
CA ILE A 221 6.22 10.10 -11.53
C ILE A 221 5.14 9.03 -11.42
N ALA A 222 4.93 8.25 -12.50
CA ALA A 222 3.93 7.19 -12.52
C ALA A 222 4.19 6.13 -11.43
N VAL A 223 5.45 5.79 -11.17
CA VAL A 223 5.84 4.84 -10.12
C VAL A 223 5.41 5.31 -8.72
N TYR A 224 5.67 6.57 -8.37
CA TYR A 224 5.24 7.13 -7.08
C TYR A 224 3.71 7.25 -6.98
N VAL A 225 3.04 7.60 -8.08
CA VAL A 225 1.56 7.65 -8.14
C VAL A 225 0.96 6.25 -7.94
N ILE A 226 1.49 5.23 -8.62
CA ILE A 226 1.04 3.83 -8.43
C ILE A 226 1.24 3.40 -6.99
N CYS A 227 2.40 3.69 -6.39
CA CYS A 227 2.67 3.40 -4.98
C CYS A 227 1.62 4.02 -4.07
N SER A 228 1.29 5.30 -4.28
CA SER A 228 0.29 6.01 -3.47
C SER A 228 -1.13 5.50 -3.68
N ILE A 229 -1.52 5.10 -4.91
CA ILE A 229 -2.82 4.47 -5.17
C ILE A 229 -2.95 3.16 -4.39
N VAL A 230 -1.91 2.33 -4.43
CA VAL A 230 -1.88 1.06 -3.68
C VAL A 230 -1.92 1.30 -2.18
N CYS A 231 -1.28 2.38 -1.68
CA CYS A 231 -1.40 2.81 -0.28
C CYS A 231 -2.85 3.19 0.08
N ALA A 232 -3.58 3.88 -0.81
CA ALA A 232 -5.00 4.20 -0.56
C ALA A 232 -5.88 2.95 -0.54
N ILE A 233 -5.61 1.95 -1.38
CA ILE A 233 -6.28 0.64 -1.32
C ILE A 233 -5.97 -0.05 0.03
N GLY A 234 -4.72 -0.03 0.47
CA GLY A 234 -4.33 -0.51 1.80
C GLY A 234 -5.04 0.21 2.94
N ALA A 235 -5.23 1.53 2.81
CA ALA A 235 -5.98 2.35 3.77
C ALA A 235 -7.44 1.95 3.87
N LEU A 236 -8.13 1.71 2.73
CA LEU A 236 -9.51 1.21 2.67
C LEU A 236 -9.69 -0.08 3.48
N ILE A 237 -8.75 -1.02 3.31
CA ILE A 237 -8.79 -2.30 4.00
C ILE A 237 -8.49 -2.13 5.50
N LEU A 238 -7.51 -1.29 5.84
CA LEU A 238 -7.10 -1.05 7.22
C LEU A 238 -8.22 -0.42 8.04
N ILE A 239 -8.98 0.51 7.46
CA ILE A 239 -10.11 1.18 8.12
C ILE A 239 -11.30 0.23 8.30
N GLY A 240 -11.51 -0.70 7.36
CA GLY A 240 -12.57 -1.70 7.46
C GLY A 240 -12.31 -2.80 8.49
N LYS A 241 -11.10 -2.86 9.04
CA LYS A 241 -10.68 -3.85 10.04
C LYS A 241 -11.07 -3.42 11.46
#